data_011abd2e1cb2cc5bc89b47437003a088
#
_entry.id   011abd2e1cb2cc5bc89b47437003a088
#
_cell.length_a   1.000
_cell.length_b   1.000
_cell.length_c   1.000
_cell.angle_alpha   90.00
_cell.angle_beta   90.00
_cell.angle_gamma   90.00
#
_symmetry.space_group_name_H-M   'P 1'
#
loop_
_entity.id
_entity.type
_entity.pdbx_description
1 polymer ?
#
loop_
_entity_poly.entity_id
_entity_poly.type
_entity_poly.pdbx_seq_one_letter_code
_entity_poly.pdbx_strand_id
1 'polypeptide(L)' 'MKENTLRKTREALLMSKAELARAAKVSPITISRIENGLPCRMETKRKIILALGLKISDKDKIFHD' A
#
# COMPACT_ATOMS: atom_id res chain seq x y z
N MET A 1 6.24 9.60 -13.35
CA MET A 1 6.15 8.53 -12.35
C MET A 1 5.37 9.04 -11.16
N LYS A 2 4.35 8.30 -10.77
CA LYS A 2 3.51 8.71 -9.64
C LYS A 2 4.14 8.28 -8.34
N GLU A 3 4.21 9.20 -7.40
CA GLU A 3 4.73 8.91 -6.09
C GLU A 3 3.59 8.56 -5.14
N ASN A 4 3.92 7.77 -4.12
CA ASN A 4 2.99 7.46 -3.06
C ASN A 4 3.76 7.34 -1.75
N THR A 5 3.04 7.33 -0.64
CA THR A 5 3.66 7.27 0.69
C THR A 5 3.54 5.88 1.30
N LEU A 6 3.29 4.85 0.48
CA LEU A 6 3.09 3.51 0.99
C LEU A 6 4.29 3.01 1.80
N ARG A 7 5.50 3.18 1.25
CA ARG A 7 6.70 2.73 1.96
C ARG A 7 6.86 3.43 3.31
N LYS A 8 6.70 4.75 3.31
CA LYS A 8 6.84 5.54 4.55
C LYS A 8 5.83 5.11 5.60
N THR A 9 4.59 4.92 5.17
CA THR A 9 3.53 4.51 6.09
C THR A 9 3.79 3.10 6.62
N ARG A 10 4.20 2.18 5.73
CA ARG A 10 4.52 0.82 6.14
C ARG A 10 5.66 0.80 7.15
N GLU A 11 6.72 1.55 6.87
CA GLU A 11 7.88 1.61 7.75
C GLU A 11 7.55 2.26 9.09
N ALA A 12 6.68 3.27 9.07
CA ALA A 12 6.24 3.91 10.30
C ALA A 12 5.48 2.94 11.20
N LEU A 13 4.83 1.94 10.60
CA LEU A 13 4.11 0.91 11.33
C LEU A 13 5.00 -0.30 11.66
N LEU A 14 6.30 -0.21 11.34
CA LEU A 14 7.27 -1.29 11.57
C LEU A 14 6.84 -2.59 10.89
N MET A 15 6.26 -2.49 9.71
CA MET A 15 5.84 -3.64 8.92
C MET A 15 6.83 -3.92 7.79
N SER A 16 7.15 -5.20 7.60
CA SER A 16 7.90 -5.62 6.43
C SER A 16 6.97 -5.66 5.22
N LYS A 17 7.55 -5.73 4.00
CA LYS A 17 6.76 -5.90 2.79
C LYS A 17 5.94 -7.19 2.86
N ALA A 18 6.55 -8.27 3.37
CA ALA A 18 5.86 -9.55 3.49
C ALA A 18 4.69 -9.46 4.46
N GLU A 19 4.86 -8.75 5.57
CA GLU A 19 3.77 -8.59 6.53
C GLU A 19 2.60 -7.82 5.94
N LEU A 20 2.89 -6.72 5.25
CA LEU A 20 1.83 -5.95 4.60
C LEU A 20 1.14 -6.77 3.51
N ALA A 21 1.92 -7.48 2.70
CA ALA A 21 1.37 -8.32 1.64
C ALA A 21 0.43 -9.37 2.21
N ARG A 22 0.83 -10.01 3.30
CA ARG A 22 -0.01 -11.03 3.95
C ARG A 22 -1.30 -10.41 4.49
N ALA A 23 -1.19 -9.27 5.14
CA ALA A 23 -2.36 -8.58 5.70
C ALA A 23 -3.31 -8.12 4.60
N ALA A 24 -2.77 -7.68 3.46
CA ALA A 24 -3.57 -7.21 2.34
C ALA A 24 -3.99 -8.35 1.40
N LYS A 25 -3.50 -9.56 1.63
CA LYS A 25 -3.78 -10.75 0.80
C LYS A 25 -3.32 -10.55 -0.65
N VAL A 26 -2.13 -9.97 -0.81
CA VAL A 26 -1.49 -9.79 -2.12
C VAL A 26 -0.06 -10.32 -2.01
N SER A 27 0.65 -10.39 -3.15
CA SER A 27 2.03 -10.86 -3.13
C SER A 27 2.98 -9.75 -2.71
N PRO A 28 4.14 -10.09 -2.10
CA PRO A 28 5.15 -9.07 -1.77
C PRO A 28 5.66 -8.33 -3.02
N ILE A 29 5.66 -8.99 -4.18
CA ILE A 29 6.06 -8.35 -5.43
C ILE A 29 5.09 -7.22 -5.76
N THR A 30 3.79 -7.42 -5.50
CA THR A 30 2.78 -6.39 -5.71
C THR A 30 3.08 -5.17 -4.85
N ILE A 31 3.46 -5.37 -3.59
CA ILE A 31 3.82 -4.27 -2.70
C ILE A 31 5.04 -3.52 -3.24
N SER A 32 6.08 -4.25 -3.67
CA SER A 32 7.28 -3.64 -4.23
C SER A 32 6.96 -2.78 -5.46
N ARG A 33 6.13 -3.30 -6.36
CA ARG A 33 5.75 -2.56 -7.57
C ARG A 33 5.03 -1.27 -7.23
N ILE A 34 4.10 -1.32 -6.28
CA ILE A 34 3.34 -0.15 -5.88
C ILE A 34 4.26 0.88 -5.22
N GLU A 35 5.18 0.45 -4.37
CA GLU A 35 6.12 1.36 -3.72
C GLU A 35 7.05 2.03 -4.73
N ASN A 36 7.27 1.38 -5.87
CA ASN A 36 8.08 1.94 -6.95
C ASN A 36 7.28 2.83 -7.90
N GLY A 37 6.02 3.11 -7.58
CA GLY A 37 5.20 4.03 -8.36
C GLY A 37 4.43 3.40 -9.49
N LEU A 38 4.42 2.07 -9.60
CA LEU A 38 3.65 1.40 -10.64
C LEU A 38 2.16 1.40 -10.29
N PRO A 39 1.29 1.48 -11.31
CA PRO A 39 -0.16 1.51 -11.05
C PRO A 39 -0.67 0.18 -10.50
N CYS A 40 -1.77 0.24 -9.78
CA CYS A 40 -2.45 -0.94 -9.29
C CYS A 40 -3.96 -0.74 -9.37
N ARG A 41 -4.69 -1.83 -9.27
CA ARG A 41 -6.15 -1.80 -9.36
C ARG A 41 -6.74 -1.16 -8.11
N MET A 42 -7.92 -0.59 -8.26
CA MET A 42 -8.63 0.02 -7.13
C MET A 42 -8.86 -0.99 -6.00
N GLU A 43 -9.17 -2.23 -6.35
CA GLU A 43 -9.36 -3.29 -5.37
C GLU A 43 -8.09 -3.52 -4.55
N THR A 44 -6.94 -3.51 -5.21
CA THR A 44 -5.66 -3.67 -4.53
C THR A 44 -5.38 -2.50 -3.60
N LYS A 45 -5.66 -1.28 -4.06
CA LYS A 45 -5.50 -0.08 -3.22
C LYS A 45 -6.34 -0.20 -1.96
N ARG A 46 -7.59 -0.63 -2.10
CA ARG A 46 -8.49 -0.79 -0.95
C ARG A 46 -7.94 -1.80 0.05
N LYS A 47 -7.49 -2.95 -0.45
CA LYS A 47 -6.93 -3.98 0.41
C LYS A 47 -5.73 -3.47 1.20
N ILE A 48 -4.86 -2.71 0.55
CA ILE A 48 -3.68 -2.16 1.20
C ILE A 48 -4.05 -1.12 2.25
N ILE A 49 -4.98 -0.22 1.91
CA ILE A 49 -5.43 0.80 2.87
C ILE A 49 -5.96 0.16 4.14
N LEU A 50 -6.83 -0.84 3.98
CA LEU A 50 -7.41 -1.53 5.13
C LEU A 50 -6.36 -2.31 5.91
N ALA A 51 -5.39 -2.90 5.22
CA ALA A 51 -4.30 -3.64 5.88
C ALA A 51 -3.42 -2.72 6.73
N LEU A 52 -3.33 -1.46 6.36
CA LEU A 52 -2.58 -0.46 7.13
C LEU A 52 -3.37 0.05 8.35
N GLY A 53 -4.61 -0.39 8.50
CA GLY A 53 -5.45 0.07 9.59
C GLY A 53 -6.12 1.42 9.32
N LEU A 54 -6.08 1.87 8.07
CA LEU A 54 -6.66 3.14 7.68
C LEU A 54 -8.08 2.95 7.14
N LYS A 55 -8.79 4.05 6.99
CA LYS A 55 -10.12 4.06 6.37
C LYS A 55 -9.98 4.27 4.87
N ILE A 56 -10.97 3.83 4.11
CA ILE A 56 -10.98 4.06 2.66
C ILE A 56 -10.90 5.54 2.34
N SER A 57 -11.51 6.39 3.16
CA SER A 57 -11.44 7.83 2.97
C SER A 57 -10.02 8.40 3.11
N ASP A 58 -9.10 7.61 3.67
CA ASP A 58 -7.69 8.00 3.82
C ASP A 58 -6.85 7.64 2.61
N LYS A 59 -7.46 7.13 1.54
CA LYS A 59 -6.71 6.66 0.36
C LYS A 59 -5.78 7.70 -0.23
N ASP A 60 -6.19 8.98 -0.19
CA ASP A 60 -5.39 10.06 -0.76
C ASP A 60 -4.14 10.37 0.04
N LYS A 61 -4.05 9.88 1.28
CA LYS A 61 -2.85 10.01 2.09
C LYS A 61 -1.76 9.06 1.61
N ILE A 62 -2.13 7.98 0.95
CA ILE A 62 -1.21 6.94 0.47
C ILE A 62 -1.05 7.04 -1.05
N PHE A 63 -2.15 7.08 -1.77
CA PHE A 63 -2.15 7.11 -3.24
C PHE A 63 -2.57 8.48 -3.72
N HIS A 64 -1.66 9.16 -4.40
CA HIS A 64 -1.82 10.56 -4.77
C HIS A 64 -2.31 10.77 -6.22
N ASP A 65 -2.89 9.78 -6.83
CA ASP A 65 -3.41 9.90 -8.20
C ASP A 65 -4.90 10.12 -8.28
#